data_c57bd88366f35a8fe61dad028f2bc3a4
#
_entry.id   c57bd88366f35a8fe61dad028f2bc3a4
#
_cell.length_a   1.000
_cell.length_b   1.000
_cell.length_c   1.000
_cell.angle_alpha   90.00
_cell.angle_beta   90.00
_cell.angle_gamma   90.00
#
_symmetry.space_group_name_H-M   'P 1'
#
loop_
_entity.id
_entity.type
_entity.pdbx_description
1 polymer ?
#
loop_
_entity_poly.entity_id
_entity_poly.type
_entity_poly.pdbx_seq_one_letter_code
_entity_poly.pdbx_strand_id
1 'polypeptide(L)' 'MIKVGEIITLDSSIEYAVLEKKELNGEDYYILMTTSKPVKIDICTVEENDEITIIEDPEL' A
#
# COMPACT_ATOMS: atom_id res chain seq x y z
N MET A 1 -5.34 -10.98 -0.60
CA MET A 1 -5.98 -9.67 -0.36
C MET A 1 -5.46 -9.09 0.94
N ILE A 2 -5.03 -7.82 0.92
CA ILE A 2 -4.52 -7.18 2.13
C ILE A 2 -5.65 -6.51 2.90
N LYS A 3 -5.43 -6.34 4.21
CA LYS A 3 -6.43 -5.76 5.11
C LYS A 3 -5.84 -4.58 5.86
N VAL A 4 -6.69 -3.61 6.17
CA VAL A 4 -6.28 -2.48 7.01
C VAL A 4 -5.82 -3.03 8.36
N GLY A 5 -4.68 -2.52 8.82
CA GLY A 5 -4.06 -2.98 10.07
C GLY A 5 -3.06 -4.11 9.90
N GLU A 6 -2.92 -4.65 8.70
CA GLU A 6 -2.00 -5.74 8.42
C GLU A 6 -0.60 -5.19 8.11
N ILE A 7 0.43 -5.97 8.43
CA ILE A 7 1.81 -5.65 8.07
C ILE A 7 2.17 -6.53 6.87
N ILE A 8 2.65 -5.94 5.81
CA ILE A 8 3.07 -6.67 4.61
C ILE A 8 4.52 -6.37 4.29
N THR A 9 5.19 -7.33 3.65
CA THR A 9 6.57 -7.18 3.21
C THR A 9 6.58 -7.26 1.69
N LEU A 10 7.14 -6.25 1.05
CA LEU A 10 7.25 -6.20 -0.40
C LEU A 10 8.62 -6.70 -0.86
N ASP A 11 8.80 -6.78 -2.20
CA ASP A 11 9.99 -7.36 -2.82
C ASP A 11 11.32 -6.79 -2.33
N SER A 12 11.33 -5.55 -1.89
CA SER A 12 12.54 -4.89 -1.40
C SER A 12 12.86 -5.24 0.05
N SER A 13 12.11 -6.16 0.65
CA SER A 13 12.22 -6.52 2.06
C SER A 13 11.83 -5.38 3.01
N ILE A 14 11.13 -4.39 2.50
CA ILE A 14 10.63 -3.29 3.31
C ILE A 14 9.25 -3.66 3.82
N GLU A 15 9.05 -3.53 5.13
CA GLU A 15 7.75 -3.78 5.73
C GLU A 15 6.87 -2.53 5.68
N TYR A 16 5.60 -2.74 5.38
CA TYR A 16 4.61 -1.67 5.37
C TYR A 16 3.43 -2.05 6.25
N ALA A 17 2.91 -1.05 6.96
CA ALA A 17 1.65 -1.18 7.66
C ALA A 17 0.56 -0.65 6.74
N VAL A 18 -0.52 -1.39 6.60
CA VAL A 18 -1.67 -0.97 5.80
C VAL A 18 -2.54 -0.08 6.67
N LEU A 19 -2.54 1.22 6.41
CA LEU A 19 -3.22 2.19 7.24
C LEU A 19 -4.70 2.36 6.90
N GLU A 20 -5.01 2.37 5.61
CA GLU A 20 -6.36 2.71 5.19
C GLU A 20 -6.62 2.17 3.79
N LYS A 21 -7.90 1.96 3.50
CA LYS A 21 -8.37 1.56 2.18
C LYS A 21 -9.32 2.63 1.69
N LYS A 22 -9.16 3.06 0.45
CA LYS A 22 -10.05 4.04 -0.19
C LYS A 22 -10.51 3.52 -1.53
N GLU A 23 -11.75 3.81 -1.87
CA GLU A 23 -12.30 3.46 -3.17
C GLU A 23 -12.49 4.72 -3.99
N LEU A 24 -11.95 4.73 -5.20
CA LEU A 24 -12.10 5.84 -6.13
C LEU A 24 -12.43 5.27 -7.51
N ASN A 25 -13.54 5.72 -8.09
CA ASN A 25 -13.96 5.30 -9.44
C ASN A 25 -14.03 3.79 -9.61
N GLY A 26 -14.45 3.09 -8.57
CA GLY A 26 -14.57 1.64 -8.61
C GLY A 26 -13.29 0.87 -8.38
N GLU A 27 -12.19 1.55 -8.08
CA GLU A 27 -10.92 0.90 -7.77
C GLU A 27 -10.55 1.11 -6.31
N ASP A 28 -9.99 0.08 -5.70
CA ASP A 28 -9.54 0.13 -4.32
C ASP A 28 -8.08 0.54 -4.25
N TYR A 29 -7.80 1.53 -3.42
CA TYR A 29 -6.43 1.99 -3.16
C TYR A 29 -6.13 1.79 -1.69
N TYR A 30 -4.90 1.39 -1.39
CA TYR A 30 -4.46 1.18 -0.01
C TYR A 30 -3.35 2.16 0.31
N ILE A 31 -3.43 2.75 1.48
CA ILE A 31 -2.41 3.67 1.97
C ILE A 31 -1.48 2.88 2.88
N LEU A 32 -0.21 2.89 2.55
CA LEU A 32 0.82 2.14 3.26
C LEU A 32 1.81 3.09 3.93
N MET A 33 2.38 2.64 5.05
CA MET A 33 3.42 3.39 5.74
C MET A 33 4.54 2.43 6.11
N THR A 34 5.80 2.80 5.86
CA THR A 34 6.91 1.96 6.26
C THR A 34 6.97 1.85 7.78
N THR A 35 7.39 0.68 8.27
CA THR A 35 7.47 0.42 9.71
C THR A 35 8.80 0.84 10.31
N SER A 36 9.81 1.11 9.48
CA SER A 36 11.13 1.54 9.94
C SER A 36 11.47 2.92 9.40
N LYS A 37 12.48 3.55 9.97
CA LYS A 37 12.91 4.89 9.57
C LYS A 37 13.81 4.82 8.35
N PRO A 38 13.73 5.80 7.44
CA PRO A 38 12.79 6.93 7.45
C PRO A 38 11.38 6.48 7.09
N VAL A 39 10.40 7.04 7.78
CA VAL A 39 8.99 6.70 7.53
C VAL A 39 8.54 7.32 6.22
N LYS A 40 7.94 6.50 5.36
CA LYS A 40 7.41 6.95 4.07
C LYS A 40 5.98 6.47 3.91
N ILE A 41 5.19 7.27 3.23
CA ILE A 41 3.80 6.92 2.91
C ILE A 41 3.73 6.62 1.42
N ASP A 42 3.16 5.48 1.07
CA ASP A 42 2.96 5.08 -0.32
C ASP A 42 1.52 4.67 -0.53
N ILE A 43 1.06 4.74 -1.77
CA ILE A 43 -0.26 4.30 -2.16
C ILE A 43 -0.09 3.12 -3.10
N CYS A 44 -0.90 2.08 -2.91
CA CYS A 44 -0.82 0.92 -3.79
C CYS A 44 -2.21 0.45 -4.22
N THR A 45 -2.24 -0.34 -5.29
CA THR A 45 -3.41 -1.08 -5.71
C THR A 45 -3.11 -2.56 -5.62
N VAL A 46 -4.15 -3.38 -5.45
CA VAL A 46 -4.01 -4.83 -5.41
C VAL A 46 -4.80 -5.41 -6.58
N GLU A 47 -4.09 -6.13 -7.45
CA GLU A 47 -4.71 -6.76 -8.61
C GLU A 47 -5.48 -8.02 -8.21
N GLU A 48 -6.27 -8.56 -9.15
CA GLU A 48 -7.07 -9.77 -8.88
C GLU A 48 -6.23 -10.96 -8.48
N ASN A 49 -4.98 -11.01 -8.91
CA ASN A 49 -4.06 -12.09 -8.58
C ASN A 49 -3.22 -11.79 -7.33
N ASP A 50 -3.66 -10.84 -6.51
CA ASP A 50 -2.97 -10.39 -5.29
C ASP A 50 -1.62 -9.71 -5.57
N GLU A 51 -1.40 -9.28 -6.79
CA GLU A 51 -0.20 -8.51 -7.11
C GLU A 51 -0.36 -7.07 -6.62
N ILE A 52 0.65 -6.59 -5.90
CA ILE A 52 0.64 -5.25 -5.34
C ILE A 52 1.44 -4.30 -6.22
N THR A 53 0.83 -3.21 -6.64
CA THR A 53 1.48 -2.20 -7.47
C THR A 53 1.54 -0.88 -6.69
N ILE A 54 2.75 -0.39 -6.47
CA ILE A 54 2.96 0.90 -5.80
C ILE A 54 2.74 2.02 -6.82
N ILE A 55 1.94 2.99 -6.45
CA ILE A 55 1.69 4.16 -7.28
C ILE A 55 2.52 5.31 -6.75
N GLU A 56 3.48 5.75 -7.53
CA GLU A 56 4.31 6.89 -7.16
C GLU A 56 3.77 8.13 -7.85
N ASP A 57 2.89 8.84 -7.17
CA ASP A 57 2.34 10.07 -7.69
C ASP A 57 2.54 11.17 -6.65
N PRO A 58 3.55 12.01 -6.85
CA PRO A 58 3.87 13.03 -5.86
C PRO A 58 2.82 14.15 -5.77
N GLU A 59 1.86 14.16 -6.66
CA GLU A 59 0.81 15.18 -6.64
C GLU A 59 -0.45 14.75 -5.93
N LEU A 60 -0.50 13.55 -5.43
CA LEU A 60 -1.64 13.08 -4.67
C LEU A 60 -1.66 13.64 -3.26
#